data_15f2d028dae97a1739000632f69f8c7e
#
_entry.id   15f2d028dae97a1739000632f69f8c7e
#
_cell.length_a   1.000
_cell.length_b   1.000
_cell.length_c   1.000
_cell.angle_alpha   90.00
_cell.angle_beta   90.00
_cell.angle_gamma   90.00
#
_symmetry.space_group_name_H-M   'P 1'
#
loop_
_entity.id
_entity.type
_entity.pdbx_description
1 polymer ?
#
loop_
_entity_poly.entity_id
_entity_poly.type
_entity_poly.pdbx_seq_one_letter_code
_entity_poly.pdbx_strand_id
1 'polypeptide(L)' 'MKIGIVGGGQLGLMLGQAAQRLQIECAFLDPNPDCPAGKVGKLITADYTDTEALDQLSNWA' A
#
# COMPACT_ATOMS: atom_id res chain seq x y z
N MET A 1 -1.98 -12.14 -8.07
CA MET A 1 -2.12 -10.72 -8.50
C MET A 1 -1.60 -9.80 -7.42
N LYS A 2 -0.95 -8.75 -7.81
CA LYS A 2 -0.40 -7.74 -6.90
C LYS A 2 -0.96 -6.37 -7.26
N ILE A 3 -1.33 -5.59 -6.25
CA ILE A 3 -1.87 -4.25 -6.45
C ILE A 3 -1.09 -3.27 -5.59
N GLY A 4 -0.63 -2.18 -6.21
CA GLY A 4 0.01 -1.08 -5.49
C GLY A 4 -1.00 0.05 -5.28
N ILE A 5 -1.05 0.58 -4.08
CA ILE A 5 -2.00 1.62 -3.69
C ILE A 5 -1.23 2.80 -3.09
N VAL A 6 -1.48 3.99 -3.60
CA VAL A 6 -0.93 5.22 -3.01
C VAL A 6 -1.91 5.72 -1.97
N GLY A 7 -1.49 5.71 -0.71
CA GLY A 7 -2.34 6.06 0.42
C GLY A 7 -2.69 4.84 1.27
N GLY A 8 -2.40 4.91 2.58
CA GLY A 8 -2.58 3.81 3.51
C GLY A 8 -3.57 4.10 4.64
N GLY A 9 -4.45 5.10 4.48
CA GLY A 9 -5.43 5.45 5.48
C GLY A 9 -6.57 4.44 5.58
N GLN A 10 -7.72 4.89 6.10
CA GLN A 10 -8.85 3.99 6.36
C GLN A 10 -9.36 3.30 5.08
N LEU A 11 -9.42 4.02 3.98
CA LEU A 11 -9.84 3.42 2.71
C LEU A 11 -8.84 2.35 2.24
N GLY A 12 -7.54 2.63 2.39
CA GLY A 12 -6.50 1.65 2.09
C GLY A 12 -6.64 0.39 2.93
N LEU A 13 -6.93 0.54 4.22
CA LEU A 13 -7.19 -0.59 5.11
C LEU A 13 -8.36 -1.44 4.60
N MET A 14 -9.46 -0.81 4.21
CA MET A 14 -10.64 -1.51 3.70
C MET A 14 -10.34 -2.25 2.41
N LEU A 15 -9.59 -1.62 1.50
CA LEU A 15 -9.17 -2.25 0.25
C LEU A 15 -8.25 -3.44 0.50
N GLY A 16 -7.31 -3.30 1.43
CA GLY A 16 -6.40 -4.38 1.79
C GLY A 16 -7.13 -5.57 2.41
N GLN A 17 -8.11 -5.32 3.25
CA GLN A 17 -8.95 -6.37 3.84
C GLN A 17 -9.74 -7.13 2.77
N ALA A 18 -10.31 -6.40 1.81
CA ALA A 18 -11.02 -7.02 0.69
C ALA A 18 -10.07 -7.85 -0.18
N ALA A 19 -8.87 -7.33 -0.42
CA ALA A 19 -7.85 -8.03 -1.20
C ALA A 19 -7.42 -9.33 -0.53
N GLN A 20 -7.27 -9.34 0.79
CA GLN A 20 -6.93 -10.56 1.54
C GLN A 20 -7.97 -11.65 1.32
N ARG A 21 -9.24 -11.29 1.32
CA ARG A 21 -10.32 -12.25 1.07
C ARG A 21 -10.27 -12.83 -0.33
N LEU A 22 -9.74 -12.09 -1.29
CA LEU A 22 -9.59 -12.50 -2.68
C LEU A 22 -8.21 -13.10 -2.98
N GLN A 23 -7.36 -13.21 -1.96
CA GLN A 23 -5.98 -13.69 -2.10
C GLN A 23 -5.14 -12.82 -3.05
N ILE A 24 -5.38 -11.51 -3.00
CA ILE A 24 -4.63 -10.52 -3.76
C ILE A 24 -3.63 -9.83 -2.81
N GLU A 25 -2.38 -9.75 -3.23
CA GLU A 25 -1.35 -9.06 -2.44
C GLU A 25 -1.43 -7.56 -2.69
N CYS A 26 -1.39 -6.76 -1.61
CA CYS A 26 -1.38 -5.30 -1.69
C CYS A 26 -0.11 -4.73 -1.11
N ALA A 27 0.36 -3.64 -1.69
CA ALA A 27 1.37 -2.79 -1.10
C ALA A 27 0.86 -1.36 -1.10
N PHE A 28 1.20 -0.63 -0.05
CA PHE A 28 0.74 0.74 0.15
C PHE A 28 1.93 1.68 0.26
N LEU A 29 1.78 2.88 -0.27
CA LEU A 29 2.73 3.96 -0.06
C LEU A 29 2.05 5.04 0.76
N ASP A 30 2.62 5.38 1.91
CA ASP A 30 2.09 6.41 2.81
C ASP A 30 3.22 7.01 3.63
N PRO A 31 3.23 8.33 3.87
CA PRO A 31 4.27 8.94 4.70
C PRO A 31 4.20 8.56 6.17
N ASN A 32 3.06 8.06 6.63
CA ASN A 32 2.89 7.66 8.03
C ASN A 32 3.23 6.18 8.22
N PRO A 33 4.30 5.84 8.98
CA PRO A 33 4.66 4.44 9.22
C PRO A 33 3.62 3.68 10.05
N ASP A 34 2.73 4.38 10.72
CA ASP A 34 1.68 3.79 11.55
C ASP A 34 0.32 3.81 10.88
N CYS A 35 0.26 4.02 9.56
CA CYS A 35 -1.01 4.08 8.84
C CYS A 35 -1.76 2.75 8.94
N PRO A 36 -3.11 2.78 8.95
CA PRO A 36 -3.93 1.57 9.15
C PRO A 36 -3.64 0.45 8.15
N ALA A 37 -3.43 0.79 6.89
CA ALA A 37 -3.23 -0.21 5.83
C ALA A 37 -1.94 -1.03 5.99
N GLY A 38 -0.98 -0.54 6.76
CA GLY A 38 0.25 -1.28 7.04
C GLY A 38 0.03 -2.61 7.74
N LYS A 39 -1.16 -2.82 8.32
CA LYS A 39 -1.53 -4.08 8.98
C LYS A 39 -2.02 -5.14 8.01
N VAL A 40 -2.42 -4.75 6.81
CA VAL A 40 -3.05 -5.66 5.85
C VAL A 40 -2.28 -5.82 4.55
N GLY A 41 -1.09 -5.24 4.46
CA GLY A 41 -0.25 -5.36 3.28
C GLY A 41 1.14 -4.82 3.52
N LYS A 42 1.95 -4.86 2.47
CA LYS A 42 3.30 -4.30 2.52
C LYS A 42 3.20 -2.77 2.55
N LEU A 43 4.03 -2.13 3.36
CA LEU A 43 4.05 -0.67 3.46
C LEU A 43 5.40 -0.12 3.01
N ILE A 44 5.34 0.86 2.11
CA ILE A 44 6.47 1.70 1.76
C ILE A 44 6.23 3.06 2.41
N THR A 45 7.06 3.43 3.38
CA THR A 45 6.93 4.70 4.09
C THR A 45 7.71 5.76 3.35
N ALA A 46 7.00 6.65 2.66
CA ALA A 46 7.61 7.72 1.88
C ALA A 46 6.57 8.79 1.58
N ASP A 47 7.05 9.98 1.21
CA ASP A 47 6.20 11.07 0.76
C ASP A 47 5.56 10.70 -0.59
N TYR A 48 4.36 11.20 -0.84
CA TYR A 48 3.65 10.96 -2.11
C TYR A 48 4.39 11.53 -3.32
N THR A 49 5.31 12.46 -3.12
CA THR A 49 6.14 13.04 -4.19
C THR A 49 7.47 12.32 -4.37
N ASP A 50 7.75 11.30 -3.59
CA ASP A 50 9.00 10.53 -3.69
C ASP A 50 8.93 9.60 -4.90
N THR A 51 9.58 10.01 -5.99
CA THR A 51 9.52 9.28 -7.25
C THR A 51 10.18 7.90 -7.17
N GLU A 52 11.24 7.74 -6.36
CA GLU A 52 11.89 6.45 -6.18
C GLU A 52 10.94 5.47 -5.48
N ALA A 53 10.23 5.93 -4.46
CA ALA A 53 9.26 5.09 -3.75
C ALA A 53 8.09 4.72 -4.65
N LEU A 54 7.61 5.65 -5.46
CA LEU A 54 6.55 5.37 -6.43
C LEU A 54 7.00 4.34 -7.46
N ASP A 55 8.25 4.42 -7.92
CA ASP A 55 8.82 3.44 -8.83
C ASP A 55 8.93 2.06 -8.17
N GLN A 56 9.33 2.00 -6.91
CA GLN A 56 9.37 0.75 -6.15
C GLN A 56 7.99 0.11 -6.07
N LEU A 57 6.97 0.89 -5.78
CA LEU A 57 5.61 0.39 -5.70
C LEU A 57 5.15 -0.13 -7.06
N SER A 58 5.40 0.62 -8.11
CA SER A 58 5.04 0.24 -9.48
C SER A 58 5.74 -1.04 -9.91
N ASN A 59 7.03 -1.17 -9.61
CA ASN A 59 7.80 -2.35 -9.98
C ASN A 59 7.40 -3.59 -9.19
N TRP A 60 6.97 -3.40 -7.96
CA TRP A 60 6.48 -4.50 -7.12
C TRP A 60 5.14 -5.03 -7.64
N ALA A 61 4.27 -4.14 -8.06
CA ALA A 61 2.90 -4.50 -8.50
C ALA A 61 2.85 -5.09 -9.96
#